data_abbc00e402ac1929fb7cbbfb8da351ba
#
_entry.id   abbc00e402ac1929fb7cbbfb8da351ba
#
_cell.length_a   1.000
_cell.length_b   1.000
_cell.length_c   1.000
_cell.angle_alpha   90.00
_cell.angle_beta   90.00
_cell.angle_gamma   90.00
#
_symmetry.space_group_name_H-M   'P 1'
#
loop_
_entity.id
_entity.type
_entity.pdbx_description
1 polymer ?
#
loop_
_entity_poly.entity_id
_entity_poly.type
_entity_poly.pdbx_seq_one_letter_code
_entity_poly.pdbx_strand_id
1 'polypeptide(L)'
;MKSRITALIILLVAVAIGYFVYSSEMNDGRFKFKLGLDLAGGTLLTYRADTSKIASEDISSSMQSLRDVIERRVNAFGVSEPLVQVEETGALGGNEHKLIVELPGVSDLQQAINLIGKT
;
A
#
# COMPACT_ATOMS: atom_id res chain seq x y z
N MET A 1 -2.45 -26.85 -43.72
CA MET A 1 -2.19 -25.40 -43.87
C MET A 1 -2.85 -24.56 -42.78
N LYS A 2 -4.11 -24.83 -42.43
CA LYS A 2 -4.81 -24.05 -41.40
C LYS A 2 -4.11 -24.02 -40.03
N SER A 3 -3.54 -25.14 -39.58
CA SER A 3 -2.86 -25.24 -38.30
C SER A 3 -1.55 -24.44 -38.24
N ARG A 4 -0.84 -24.30 -39.35
CA ARG A 4 0.38 -23.50 -39.44
C ARG A 4 0.10 -22.00 -39.39
N ILE A 5 -1.01 -21.58 -40.02
CA ILE A 5 -1.47 -20.19 -39.98
C ILE A 5 -1.94 -19.81 -38.59
N THR A 6 -2.64 -20.71 -37.90
CA THR A 6 -3.06 -20.50 -36.51
C THR A 6 -1.87 -20.38 -35.59
N ALA A 7 -0.84 -21.22 -35.75
CA ALA A 7 0.38 -21.14 -34.94
C ALA A 7 1.13 -19.82 -35.17
N LEU A 8 1.20 -19.32 -36.40
CA LEU A 8 1.79 -18.04 -36.74
C LEU A 8 1.04 -16.86 -36.10
N ILE A 9 -0.28 -16.91 -36.12
CA ILE A 9 -1.12 -15.87 -35.49
C ILE A 9 -0.90 -15.85 -33.97
N ILE A 10 -0.87 -17.01 -33.32
CA ILE A 10 -0.63 -17.12 -31.89
C ILE A 10 0.76 -16.58 -31.54
N LEU A 11 1.77 -16.92 -32.32
CA LEU A 11 3.13 -16.43 -32.10
C LEU A 11 3.21 -14.92 -32.24
N LEU A 12 2.55 -14.37 -33.25
CA LEU A 12 2.54 -12.93 -33.52
C LEU A 12 1.83 -12.16 -32.41
N VAL A 13 0.72 -12.68 -31.90
CA VAL A 13 -0.01 -12.11 -30.75
C VAL A 13 0.85 -12.19 -29.49
N ALA A 14 1.53 -13.29 -29.23
CA ALA A 14 2.42 -13.45 -28.07
C ALA A 14 3.58 -12.44 -28.11
N VAL A 15 4.20 -12.25 -29.27
CA VAL A 15 5.27 -11.24 -29.46
C VAL A 15 4.73 -9.83 -29.25
N ALA A 16 3.55 -9.51 -29.76
CA ALA A 16 2.93 -8.20 -29.60
C ALA A 16 2.62 -7.90 -28.11
N ILE A 17 2.10 -8.87 -27.37
CA ILE A 17 1.83 -8.73 -25.93
C ILE A 17 3.14 -8.55 -25.17
N GLY A 18 4.15 -9.36 -25.44
CA GLY A 18 5.47 -9.24 -24.79
C GLY A 18 6.13 -7.90 -25.06
N TYR A 19 6.07 -7.41 -26.28
CA TYR A 19 6.57 -6.08 -26.63
C TYR A 19 5.80 -4.96 -25.92
N PHE A 20 4.48 -5.07 -25.84
CA PHE A 20 3.64 -4.10 -25.14
C PHE A 20 3.98 -4.03 -23.66
N VAL A 21 4.10 -5.17 -22.98
CA VAL A 21 4.48 -5.22 -21.56
C VAL A 21 5.87 -4.64 -21.33
N TYR A 22 6.84 -5.02 -22.16
CA TYR A 22 8.21 -4.50 -22.05
C TYR A 22 8.29 -2.99 -22.27
N SER A 23 7.60 -2.48 -23.28
CA SER A 23 7.54 -1.05 -23.59
C SER A 23 6.83 -0.24 -22.49
N SER A 24 5.81 -0.84 -21.88
CA SER A 24 5.05 -0.23 -20.79
C SER A 24 5.88 -0.10 -19.50
N GLU A 25 6.77 -1.05 -19.26
CA GLU A 25 7.64 -1.04 -18.08
C GLU A 25 8.80 -0.04 -18.21
N MET A 26 9.35 0.13 -19.40
CA MET A 26 10.48 1.04 -19.65
C MET A 26 10.08 2.51 -19.78
N ASN A 27 8.92 2.80 -20.30
CA ASN A 27 8.40 4.15 -20.32
C ASN A 27 7.65 4.41 -19.04
N ASP A 28 8.01 5.42 -18.27
CA ASP A 28 7.38 5.89 -17.03
C ASP A 28 5.83 5.90 -17.05
N GLY A 29 5.27 4.87 -17.61
CA GLY A 29 3.90 4.73 -18.00
C GLY A 29 2.99 4.31 -16.85
N ARG A 30 1.72 4.42 -17.13
CA ARG A 30 0.58 4.19 -16.24
C ARG A 30 0.46 2.78 -15.66
N PHE A 31 1.30 1.84 -16.09
CA PHE A 31 1.16 0.41 -15.78
C PHE A 31 2.41 -0.20 -15.12
N LYS A 32 3.15 0.58 -14.34
CA LYS A 32 4.25 0.03 -13.55
C LYS A 32 3.72 -0.96 -12.51
N PHE A 33 4.33 -2.13 -12.47
CA PHE A 33 4.06 -3.08 -11.40
C PHE A 33 4.53 -2.51 -10.07
N LYS A 34 3.64 -2.44 -9.10
CA LYS A 34 3.99 -2.07 -7.73
C LYS A 34 4.49 -3.31 -7.00
N LEU A 35 5.73 -3.26 -6.57
CA LEU A 35 6.30 -4.30 -5.73
C LEU A 35 5.75 -4.18 -4.31
N GLY A 36 5.38 -5.31 -3.73
CA GLY A 36 5.05 -5.36 -2.30
C GLY A 36 6.26 -5.05 -1.42
N LEU A 37 6.03 -4.81 -0.14
CA LEU A 37 7.09 -4.50 0.83
C LEU A 37 8.19 -5.56 0.89
N ASP A 38 7.85 -6.83 0.68
CA ASP A 38 8.79 -7.94 0.69
C ASP A 38 9.84 -7.86 -0.44
N LEU A 39 9.46 -7.28 -1.57
CA LEU A 39 10.31 -7.15 -2.76
C LEU A 39 10.98 -5.77 -2.86
N ALA A 40 10.25 -4.71 -2.51
CA ALA A 40 10.75 -3.34 -2.60
C ALA A 40 11.56 -2.92 -1.37
N GLY A 41 11.43 -3.66 -0.27
CA GLY A 41 11.91 -3.25 1.03
C GLY A 41 11.02 -2.17 1.65
N GLY A 42 10.89 -2.16 2.96
CA GLY A 42 10.07 -1.18 3.66
C GLY A 42 9.74 -1.63 5.08
N THR A 43 8.98 -0.81 5.77
CA THR A 43 8.57 -1.04 7.15
C THR A 43 7.06 -1.08 7.25
N LEU A 44 6.55 -2.07 7.97
CA LEU A 44 5.14 -2.21 8.36
C LEU A 44 5.02 -1.92 9.85
N LEU A 45 4.22 -0.93 10.20
CA LEU A 45 3.92 -0.58 11.59
C LEU A 45 2.44 -0.78 11.86
N THR A 46 2.12 -1.42 12.97
CA THR A 46 0.76 -1.59 13.46
C THR A 46 0.62 -0.89 14.80
N TYR A 47 -0.24 0.12 14.85
CA TYR A 47 -0.55 0.84 16.07
C TYR A 47 -1.91 0.43 16.60
N ARG A 48 -2.00 0.20 17.91
CA ARG A 48 -3.27 0.03 18.59
C ARG A 48 -3.74 1.39 19.12
N ALA A 49 -4.93 1.81 18.72
CA ALA A 49 -5.50 3.06 19.21
C ALA A 49 -6.14 2.86 20.59
N ASP A 50 -5.83 3.77 21.51
CA ASP A 50 -6.54 3.84 22.80
C ASP A 50 -7.81 4.67 22.63
N THR A 51 -8.94 3.99 22.50
CA THR A 51 -10.26 4.61 22.33
C THR A 51 -11.08 4.68 23.61
N SER A 52 -10.46 4.41 24.76
CA SER A 52 -11.16 4.35 26.05
C SER A 52 -11.78 5.69 26.49
N LYS A 53 -11.22 6.81 26.00
CA LYS A 53 -11.69 8.16 26.30
C LYS A 53 -12.58 8.78 25.23
N ILE A 54 -12.88 8.04 24.16
CA ILE A 54 -13.66 8.50 23.02
C ILE A 54 -15.02 7.84 23.05
N ALA A 55 -16.08 8.61 22.80
CA ALA A 55 -17.42 8.07 22.63
C ALA A 55 -17.46 7.10 21.43
N SER A 56 -18.19 5.99 21.56
CA SER A 56 -18.26 4.96 20.51
C SER A 56 -18.74 5.49 19.16
N GLU A 57 -19.55 6.52 19.16
CA GLU A 57 -20.05 7.20 17.95
C GLU A 57 -18.95 7.98 17.22
N ASP A 58 -17.96 8.47 17.95
CA ASP A 58 -16.88 9.32 17.44
C ASP A 58 -15.60 8.54 17.08
N ILE A 59 -15.52 7.26 17.43
CA ILE A 59 -14.32 6.44 17.21
C ILE A 59 -13.98 6.35 15.72
N SER A 60 -14.96 6.07 14.88
CA SER A 60 -14.75 5.92 13.43
C SER A 60 -14.22 7.20 12.81
N SER A 61 -14.83 8.35 13.11
CA SER A 61 -14.39 9.65 12.58
C SER A 61 -13.03 10.07 13.12
N SER A 62 -12.75 9.77 14.39
CA SER A 62 -11.44 10.02 15.00
C SER A 62 -10.33 9.18 14.36
N MET A 63 -10.60 7.92 14.08
CA MET A 63 -9.66 7.04 13.40
C MET A 63 -9.37 7.49 11.98
N GLN A 64 -10.39 7.95 11.24
CA GLN A 64 -10.22 8.52 9.91
C GLN A 64 -9.36 9.79 9.95
N SER A 65 -9.59 10.66 10.91
CA SER A 65 -8.81 11.88 11.09
C SER A 65 -7.35 11.57 11.42
N LEU A 66 -7.11 10.59 12.28
CA LEU A 66 -5.78 10.11 12.61
C LEU A 66 -5.05 9.56 11.39
N ARG A 67 -5.73 8.73 10.61
CA ARG A 67 -5.23 8.22 9.35
C ARG A 67 -4.77 9.34 8.43
N ASP A 68 -5.62 10.34 8.21
CA ASP A 68 -5.34 11.46 7.32
C ASP A 68 -4.14 12.29 7.80
N VAL A 69 -4.02 12.51 9.09
CA VAL A 69 -2.87 13.22 9.69
C VAL A 69 -1.57 12.44 9.46
N ILE A 70 -1.57 11.15 9.69
CA ILE A 70 -0.39 10.30 9.53
C ILE A 70 0.00 10.21 8.06
N GLU A 71 -0.97 10.03 7.17
CA GLU A 71 -0.72 10.00 5.73
C GLU A 71 -0.07 11.30 5.24
N ARG A 72 -0.59 12.45 5.63
CA ARG A 72 0.01 13.76 5.30
C ARG A 72 1.42 13.90 5.84
N ARG A 73 1.64 13.46 7.07
CA ARG A 73 2.97 13.54 7.70
C ARG A 73 3.98 12.68 6.98
N VAL A 74 3.63 11.45 6.66
CA VAL A 74 4.50 10.51 5.95
C VAL A 74 4.79 11.01 4.53
N ASN A 75 3.80 11.56 3.84
CA ASN A 75 3.99 12.19 2.52
C ASN A 75 4.92 13.40 2.58
N ALA A 76 4.82 14.23 3.64
CA ALA A 76 5.69 15.40 3.82
C ALA A 76 7.16 15.01 4.00
N PHE A 77 7.45 13.82 4.52
CA PHE A 77 8.81 13.31 4.66
C PHE A 77 9.35 12.65 3.38
N GLY A 78 8.58 12.64 2.30
CA GLY A 78 9.03 12.14 1.02
C GLY A 78 8.93 10.63 0.84
N VAL A 79 8.17 9.94 1.69
CA VAL A 79 7.86 8.52 1.49
C VAL A 79 6.90 8.40 0.32
N SER A 80 7.32 7.68 -0.70
CA SER A 80 6.52 7.47 -1.90
C SER A 80 5.43 6.43 -1.65
N GLU A 81 4.19 6.81 -1.91
CA GLU A 81 3.04 5.92 -1.84
C GLU A 81 2.88 5.16 -0.51
N PRO A 82 2.84 5.84 0.64
CA PRO A 82 2.56 5.18 1.90
C PRO A 82 1.13 4.64 1.90
N LEU A 83 0.94 3.47 2.52
CA LEU A 83 -0.38 2.91 2.72
C LEU A 83 -0.75 3.03 4.20
N VAL A 84 -1.81 3.75 4.50
CA VAL A 84 -2.34 3.91 5.85
C VAL A 84 -3.77 3.39 5.89
N GLN A 85 -4.00 2.37 6.70
CA GLN A 85 -5.31 1.71 6.81
C GLN A 85 -5.78 1.66 8.26
N VAL A 86 -7.08 1.80 8.44
CA VAL A 86 -7.74 1.56 9.73
C VAL A 86 -8.35 0.17 9.71
N GLU A 87 -8.02 -0.65 10.70
CA GLU A 87 -8.58 -1.97 10.89
C GLU A 87 -9.40 -2.02 12.17
N GLU A 88 -10.63 -2.48 12.05
CA GLU A 88 -11.52 -2.70 13.18
C GLU A 88 -11.70 -4.20 13.42
N THR A 89 -11.27 -4.67 14.57
CA THR A 89 -11.44 -6.07 14.96
C THR A 89 -12.59 -6.16 15.96
N GLY A 90 -13.79 -6.48 15.49
CA GLY A 90 -14.99 -6.34 16.30
C GLY A 90 -15.89 -7.53 16.46
N ALA A 91 -15.53 -8.73 15.95
CA ALA A 91 -16.52 -9.83 15.91
C ALA A 91 -16.64 -10.66 17.19
N LEU A 92 -15.62 -10.80 18.03
CA LEU A 92 -15.63 -11.78 19.12
C LEU A 92 -14.91 -11.39 20.42
N GLY A 93 -14.75 -10.15 20.76
CA GLY A 93 -14.17 -9.89 22.06
C GLY A 93 -13.56 -8.54 22.35
N GLY A 94 -14.00 -7.52 21.70
CA GLY A 94 -13.54 -6.16 21.99
C GLY A 94 -13.39 -5.34 20.72
N ASN A 95 -13.82 -4.12 20.79
CA ASN A 95 -13.64 -3.14 19.72
C ASN A 95 -12.19 -2.68 19.73
N GLU A 96 -11.29 -3.42 19.13
CA GLU A 96 -9.91 -2.99 18.92
C GLU A 96 -9.82 -2.24 17.59
N HIS A 97 -9.35 -1.01 17.66
CA HIS A 97 -9.04 -0.20 16.49
C HIS A 97 -7.54 -0.14 16.29
N LYS A 98 -7.09 -0.56 15.13
CA LYS A 98 -5.67 -0.57 14.75
C LYS A 98 -5.44 0.32 13.55
N LEU A 99 -4.29 0.96 13.53
CA LEU A 99 -3.80 1.70 12.39
C LEU A 99 -2.60 0.97 11.81
N ILE A 100 -2.71 0.55 10.55
CA ILE A 100 -1.64 -0.13 9.83
C ILE A 100 -1.00 0.87 8.89
N VAL A 101 0.31 1.07 9.03
CA VAL A 101 1.09 1.99 8.23
C VAL A 101 2.18 1.22 7.49
N GLU A 102 2.13 1.22 6.16
CA GLU A 102 3.17 0.66 5.31
C GLU A 102 4.01 1.79 4.73
N LEU A 103 5.31 1.72 4.96
CA LEU A 103 6.27 2.73 4.53
C LEU A 103 7.25 2.11 3.53
N PRO A 104 6.94 2.10 2.23
CA PRO A 104 7.84 1.57 1.21
C PRO A 104 9.14 2.38 1.15
N GLY A 105 10.28 1.67 1.06
CA GLY A 105 11.59 2.31 0.98
C GLY A 105 12.18 2.79 2.30
N VAL A 106 11.44 2.74 3.41
CA VAL A 106 11.95 3.05 4.74
C VAL A 106 12.33 1.75 5.44
N SER A 107 13.62 1.46 5.49
CA SER A 107 14.15 0.23 6.11
C SER A 107 14.55 0.40 7.56
N ASP A 108 14.71 1.63 8.05
CA ASP A 108 15.05 1.93 9.42
C ASP A 108 13.77 2.07 10.27
N LEU A 109 13.57 1.13 11.19
CA LEU A 109 12.43 1.12 12.11
C LEU A 109 12.40 2.35 13.01
N GLN A 110 13.53 2.82 13.49
CA GLN A 110 13.60 4.01 14.34
C GLN A 110 13.21 5.26 13.59
N GLN A 111 13.63 5.39 12.34
CA GLN A 111 13.24 6.49 11.49
C GLN A 111 11.72 6.48 11.26
N ALA A 112 11.15 5.33 10.97
CA ALA A 112 9.71 5.17 10.79
C ALA A 112 8.91 5.56 12.05
N ILE A 113 9.35 5.11 13.23
CA ILE A 113 8.73 5.45 14.51
C ILE A 113 8.82 6.95 14.77
N ASN A 114 9.96 7.58 14.48
CA ASN A 114 10.14 9.02 14.66
C ASN A 114 9.27 9.85 13.72
N LEU A 115 9.01 9.37 12.51
CA LEU A 115 8.11 10.02 11.56
C LEU A 115 6.66 10.06 12.05
N ILE A 116 6.22 9.01 12.69
CA ILE A 116 4.84 8.82 13.12
C ILE A 116 4.64 9.21 14.59
N GLY A 117 5.64 8.96 15.43
CA GLY A 117 5.53 8.96 16.88
C GLY A 117 5.43 10.31 17.59
N LYS A 118 5.35 11.42 16.87
CA LYS A 118 5.20 12.77 17.44
C LYS A 118 3.75 13.27 17.43
N THR A 119 2.81 12.40 17.48
CA THR A 119 1.39 12.77 17.51
C THR A 119 0.86 12.72 18.93
#